data_290930f0379b81f6e14c8ae67f772e7c
#
_entry.id   290930f0379b81f6e14c8ae67f772e7c
#
_cell.length_a   1.000
_cell.length_b   1.000
_cell.length_c   1.000
_cell.angle_alpha   90.00
_cell.angle_beta   90.00
_cell.angle_gamma   90.00
#
_symmetry.space_group_name_H-M   'P 1'
#
loop_
_entity.id
_entity.type
_entity.pdbx_description
1 polymer ?
#
loop_
_entity_poly.entity_id
_entity_poly.type
_entity_poly.pdbx_seq_one_letter_code
_entity_poly.pdbx_strand_id
1 'polypeptide(L)'
;MSRRVSVLKIGGSVLTGPRAFQRVAAFVAERVCARPGESIVAVVSAELGATDSLLETAREIVGEPDPGSVDVLWATGELRSAALLALSLQATGVRATALNVHQTGLCLSGGHDGSGGSRIRHLRLRSLLADHDVVVAPGFLARGAGDAIVSLGRGGSDLTAVIVAAGLGADRCELLKDVPGYFTSDPKQDPT
;
A
#
# COMPACT_ATOMS: atom_id res chain seq x y z
N MET A 1 27.00 0.04 7.75
CA MET A 1 26.35 -1.05 7.02
C MET A 1 24.97 -0.59 6.59
N SER A 2 24.57 -0.77 5.32
CA SER A 2 23.24 -0.44 4.84
C SER A 2 22.24 -1.38 5.54
N ARG A 3 21.16 -0.84 6.12
CA ARG A 3 20.05 -1.64 6.66
C ARG A 3 19.43 -2.46 5.54
N ARG A 4 19.12 -3.73 5.79
CA ARG A 4 18.33 -4.55 4.87
C ARG A 4 16.93 -3.98 4.77
N VAL A 5 16.33 -4.05 3.60
CA VAL A 5 14.99 -3.52 3.36
C VAL A 5 14.10 -4.65 2.83
N SER A 6 12.94 -4.81 3.45
CA SER A 6 11.87 -5.67 2.95
C SER A 6 10.63 -4.85 2.62
N VAL A 7 9.94 -5.23 1.58
CA VAL A 7 8.62 -4.69 1.24
C VAL A 7 7.56 -5.74 1.55
N LEU A 8 6.54 -5.35 2.30
CA LEU A 8 5.44 -6.21 2.69
C LEU A 8 4.13 -5.60 2.20
N LYS A 9 3.49 -6.22 1.21
CA LYS A 9 2.17 -5.80 0.76
C LYS A 9 1.10 -6.48 1.60
N ILE A 10 0.16 -5.69 2.10
CA ILE A 10 -0.95 -6.15 2.94
C ILE A 10 -2.26 -5.85 2.22
N GLY A 11 -2.94 -6.91 1.76
CA GLY A 11 -4.19 -6.82 1.02
C GLY A 11 -5.37 -6.34 1.86
N GLY A 12 -6.37 -5.74 1.22
CA GLY A 12 -7.58 -5.25 1.89
C GLY A 12 -8.38 -6.36 2.58
N SER A 13 -8.38 -7.58 2.05
CA SER A 13 -9.02 -8.75 2.66
C SER A 13 -8.40 -9.16 4.01
N VAL A 14 -7.14 -8.77 4.24
CA VAL A 14 -6.43 -9.01 5.51
C VAL A 14 -6.73 -7.89 6.53
N LEU A 15 -7.22 -6.72 6.08
CA LEU A 15 -7.45 -5.51 6.88
C LEU A 15 -8.96 -5.27 7.12
N THR A 16 -9.65 -6.25 7.69
CA THR A 16 -11.10 -6.17 7.92
C THR A 16 -11.43 -5.77 9.37
N GLY A 17 -11.59 -4.46 9.59
CA GLY A 17 -11.94 -3.88 10.88
C GLY A 17 -10.76 -3.77 11.88
N PRO A 18 -10.98 -3.10 13.02
CA PRO A 18 -9.90 -2.69 13.95
C PRO A 18 -9.02 -3.83 14.46
N ARG A 19 -9.62 -4.99 14.76
CA ARG A 19 -8.88 -6.17 15.26
C ARG A 19 -7.91 -6.75 14.21
N ALA A 20 -8.20 -6.57 12.94
CA ALA A 20 -7.32 -7.03 11.87
C ALA A 20 -6.03 -6.19 11.84
N PHE A 21 -6.14 -4.87 11.98
CA PHE A 21 -4.96 -4.01 12.08
C PHE A 21 -4.07 -4.39 13.27
N GLN A 22 -4.67 -4.71 14.42
CA GLN A 22 -3.91 -5.18 15.60
C GLN A 22 -3.19 -6.50 15.34
N ARG A 23 -3.84 -7.49 14.69
CA ARG A 23 -3.20 -8.77 14.33
C ARG A 23 -2.05 -8.58 13.35
N VAL A 24 -2.26 -7.76 12.32
CA VAL A 24 -1.21 -7.45 11.35
C VAL A 24 -0.04 -6.70 12.00
N ALA A 25 -0.34 -5.76 12.90
CA ALA A 25 0.70 -5.04 13.64
C ALA A 25 1.51 -5.99 14.53
N ALA A 26 0.88 -6.92 15.23
CA ALA A 26 1.57 -7.94 16.03
C ALA A 26 2.50 -8.81 15.16
N PHE A 27 2.01 -9.31 14.03
CA PHE A 27 2.81 -10.07 13.08
C PHE A 27 4.03 -9.30 12.55
N VAL A 28 3.85 -8.03 12.20
CA VAL A 28 4.96 -7.17 11.73
C VAL A 28 5.93 -6.85 12.85
N ALA A 29 5.44 -6.62 14.08
CA ALA A 29 6.28 -6.37 15.25
C ALA A 29 7.17 -7.58 15.59
N GLU A 30 6.61 -8.80 15.58
CA GLU A 30 7.38 -10.04 15.75
C GLU A 30 8.48 -10.15 14.70
N ARG A 31 8.18 -9.80 13.46
CA ARG A 31 9.16 -9.83 12.36
C ARG A 31 10.29 -8.80 12.55
N VAL A 32 9.97 -7.58 13.00
CA VAL A 32 10.96 -6.55 13.34
C VAL A 32 11.88 -7.05 14.46
N CYS A 33 11.32 -7.66 15.49
CA CYS A 33 12.09 -8.24 16.60
C CYS A 33 12.98 -9.41 16.15
N ALA A 34 12.44 -10.29 15.30
CA ALA A 34 13.17 -11.47 14.83
C ALA A 34 14.32 -11.16 13.84
N ARG A 35 14.32 -9.96 13.26
CA ARG A 35 15.31 -9.56 12.24
C ARG A 35 15.93 -8.19 12.53
N PRO A 36 16.77 -8.09 13.56
CA PRO A 36 17.46 -6.84 13.89
C PRO A 36 18.25 -6.29 12.68
N GLY A 37 18.12 -4.99 12.43
CA GLY A 37 18.77 -4.34 11.28
C GLY A 37 18.03 -4.47 9.95
N GLU A 38 16.84 -5.05 9.91
CA GLU A 38 15.91 -4.98 8.79
C GLU A 38 14.91 -3.84 9.00
N SER A 39 14.63 -3.07 7.95
CA SER A 39 13.55 -2.07 7.93
C SER A 39 12.48 -2.53 6.94
N ILE A 40 11.21 -2.25 7.25
CA ILE A 40 10.07 -2.72 6.47
C ILE A 40 9.34 -1.52 5.84
N VAL A 41 9.05 -1.60 4.54
CA VAL A 41 8.01 -0.79 3.91
C VAL A 41 6.74 -1.63 3.82
N ALA A 42 5.72 -1.28 4.60
CA ALA A 42 4.42 -1.92 4.54
C ALA A 42 3.53 -1.16 3.54
N VAL A 43 3.25 -1.77 2.38
CA VAL A 43 2.32 -1.23 1.39
C VAL A 43 0.94 -1.80 1.68
N VAL A 44 -0.01 -0.94 2.04
CA VAL A 44 -1.36 -1.35 2.41
C VAL A 44 -2.36 -1.05 1.29
N SER A 45 -3.45 -1.81 1.26
CA SER A 45 -4.65 -1.49 0.49
C SER A 45 -5.72 -0.90 1.41
N ALA A 46 -6.71 -0.23 0.84
CA ALA A 46 -7.96 0.05 1.54
C ALA A 46 -8.59 -1.25 2.07
N GLU A 47 -9.39 -1.16 3.12
CA GLU A 47 -10.15 -2.31 3.64
C GLU A 47 -11.02 -2.94 2.54
N LEU A 48 -11.27 -4.23 2.64
CA LEU A 48 -12.12 -4.96 1.68
C LEU A 48 -13.48 -4.26 1.49
N GLY A 49 -13.83 -4.00 0.23
CA GLY A 49 -15.07 -3.33 -0.15
C GLY A 49 -15.08 -1.81 0.00
N ALA A 50 -14.05 -1.21 0.62
CA ALA A 50 -14.03 0.24 0.85
C ALA A 50 -14.00 1.04 -0.47
N THR A 51 -13.19 0.64 -1.44
CA THR A 51 -13.11 1.31 -2.75
C THR A 51 -14.41 1.22 -3.54
N ASP A 52 -15.08 0.08 -3.48
CA ASP A 52 -16.37 -0.13 -4.16
C ASP A 52 -17.46 0.75 -3.52
N SER A 53 -17.56 0.75 -2.19
CA SER A 53 -18.51 1.57 -1.45
C SER A 53 -18.31 3.07 -1.69
N LEU A 54 -17.06 3.54 -1.77
CA LEU A 54 -16.75 4.94 -2.09
C LEU A 54 -17.21 5.29 -3.51
N LEU A 55 -17.00 4.40 -4.49
CA LEU A 55 -17.44 4.62 -5.87
C LEU A 55 -18.97 4.59 -5.98
N GLU A 56 -19.64 3.69 -5.28
CA GLU A 56 -21.11 3.64 -5.22
C GLU A 56 -21.67 4.94 -4.68
N THR A 57 -21.13 5.44 -3.56
CA THR A 57 -21.51 6.74 -2.98
C THR A 57 -21.33 7.89 -3.98
N ALA A 58 -20.22 7.92 -4.73
CA ALA A 58 -20.00 8.96 -5.74
C ALA A 58 -21.03 8.89 -6.87
N ARG A 59 -21.39 7.67 -7.31
CA ARG A 59 -22.39 7.44 -8.36
C ARG A 59 -23.80 7.83 -7.93
N GLU A 60 -24.16 7.62 -6.68
CA GLU A 60 -25.43 8.07 -6.12
C GLU A 60 -25.57 9.60 -6.15
N ILE A 61 -24.45 10.32 -6.01
CA ILE A 61 -24.45 11.80 -6.01
C ILE A 61 -24.54 12.37 -7.44
N VAL A 62 -23.77 11.83 -8.41
CA VAL A 62 -23.63 12.46 -9.74
C VAL A 62 -23.83 11.51 -10.93
N GLY A 63 -24.18 10.23 -10.71
CA GLY A 63 -24.33 9.24 -11.78
C GLY A 63 -23.01 8.82 -12.41
N GLU A 64 -22.35 9.71 -13.13
CA GLU A 64 -21.04 9.50 -13.73
C GLU A 64 -19.99 10.44 -13.10
N PRO A 65 -19.28 10.00 -12.05
CA PRO A 65 -18.31 10.84 -11.38
C PRO A 65 -17.03 11.04 -12.21
N ASP A 66 -16.45 12.26 -12.09
CA ASP A 66 -15.16 12.59 -12.68
C ASP A 66 -14.05 11.66 -12.16
N PRO A 67 -13.23 11.03 -13.05
CA PRO A 67 -12.20 10.09 -12.64
C PRO A 67 -11.18 10.65 -11.66
N GLY A 68 -10.75 11.92 -11.82
CA GLY A 68 -9.80 12.54 -10.90
C GLY A 68 -10.38 12.73 -9.50
N SER A 69 -11.65 13.09 -9.40
CA SER A 69 -12.37 13.16 -8.12
C SER A 69 -12.53 11.79 -7.46
N VAL A 70 -12.75 10.75 -8.25
CA VAL A 70 -12.80 9.35 -7.76
C VAL A 70 -11.44 8.92 -7.22
N ASP A 71 -10.34 9.24 -7.89
CA ASP A 71 -8.99 8.92 -7.40
C ASP A 71 -8.72 9.59 -6.04
N VAL A 72 -9.13 10.84 -5.86
CA VAL A 72 -9.03 11.53 -4.55
C VAL A 72 -9.91 10.84 -3.50
N LEU A 73 -11.10 10.41 -3.87
CA LEU A 73 -12.01 9.70 -2.97
C LEU A 73 -11.42 8.34 -2.56
N TRP A 74 -10.91 7.56 -3.49
CA TRP A 74 -10.22 6.30 -3.20
C TRP A 74 -8.99 6.47 -2.31
N ALA A 75 -8.26 7.61 -2.45
CA ALA A 75 -7.12 7.90 -1.60
C ALA A 75 -7.49 7.93 -0.11
N THR A 76 -8.72 8.32 0.22
CA THR A 76 -9.16 8.36 1.63
C THR A 76 -9.15 6.97 2.27
N GLY A 77 -9.54 5.93 1.54
CA GLY A 77 -9.52 4.53 2.01
C GLY A 77 -8.10 4.00 2.22
N GLU A 78 -7.22 4.25 1.26
CA GLU A 78 -5.81 3.84 1.33
C GLU A 78 -5.07 4.56 2.47
N LEU A 79 -5.27 5.88 2.60
CA LEU A 79 -4.68 6.70 3.67
C LEU A 79 -5.18 6.30 5.05
N ARG A 80 -6.48 5.98 5.17
CA ARG A 80 -7.06 5.47 6.40
C ARG A 80 -6.38 4.18 6.84
N SER A 81 -6.22 3.22 5.93
CA SER A 81 -5.54 1.96 6.21
C SER A 81 -4.07 2.18 6.62
N ALA A 82 -3.35 3.07 5.94
CA ALA A 82 -1.97 3.39 6.26
C ALA A 82 -1.83 3.99 7.67
N ALA A 83 -2.71 4.93 8.01
CA ALA A 83 -2.70 5.57 9.33
C ALA A 83 -3.06 4.58 10.45
N LEU A 84 -4.11 3.75 10.26
CA LEU A 84 -4.54 2.77 11.25
C LEU A 84 -3.48 1.70 11.51
N LEU A 85 -2.79 1.23 10.47
CA LEU A 85 -1.71 0.27 10.65
C LEU A 85 -0.51 0.90 11.37
N ALA A 86 -0.11 2.13 11.00
CA ALA A 86 0.98 2.81 11.68
C ALA A 86 0.69 3.03 13.18
N LEU A 87 -0.52 3.47 13.52
CA LEU A 87 -0.96 3.62 14.92
C LEU A 87 -0.95 2.27 15.66
N SER A 88 -1.42 1.20 15.01
CA SER A 88 -1.41 -0.15 15.61
C SER A 88 0.00 -0.65 15.84
N LEU A 89 0.95 -0.38 14.94
CA LEU A 89 2.37 -0.70 15.10
C LEU A 89 3.01 0.10 16.24
N GLN A 90 2.73 1.40 16.33
CA GLN A 90 3.21 2.25 17.43
C GLN A 90 2.73 1.73 18.78
N ALA A 91 1.49 1.24 18.86
CA ALA A 91 0.95 0.63 20.08
C ALA A 91 1.70 -0.64 20.53
N THR A 92 2.43 -1.32 19.62
CA THR A 92 3.31 -2.46 19.95
C THR A 92 4.76 -2.05 20.28
N GLY A 93 5.06 -0.74 20.30
CA GLY A 93 6.41 -0.22 20.54
C GLY A 93 7.30 -0.14 19.30
N VAL A 94 6.81 -0.48 18.11
CA VAL A 94 7.53 -0.36 16.84
C VAL A 94 7.60 1.11 16.42
N ARG A 95 8.77 1.60 16.03
CA ARG A 95 8.93 2.94 15.45
C ARG A 95 8.37 2.94 14.03
N ALA A 96 7.09 3.27 13.90
CA ALA A 96 6.38 3.27 12.63
C ALA A 96 5.89 4.68 12.26
N THR A 97 5.79 4.95 10.96
CA THR A 97 5.19 6.17 10.41
C THR A 97 4.34 5.85 9.19
N ALA A 98 3.22 6.58 9.01
CA ALA A 98 2.41 6.51 7.80
C ALA A 98 2.80 7.60 6.81
N LEU A 99 2.69 7.29 5.52
CA LEU A 99 2.87 8.23 4.43
C LEU A 99 1.54 8.60 3.80
N ASN A 100 1.49 9.80 3.20
CA ASN A 100 0.48 10.12 2.20
C ASN A 100 0.99 9.77 0.78
N VAL A 101 0.12 9.88 -0.22
CA VAL A 101 0.43 9.52 -1.63
C VAL A 101 1.69 10.23 -2.13
N HIS A 102 1.80 11.54 -1.91
CA HIS A 102 2.94 12.34 -2.37
C HIS A 102 4.26 11.98 -1.68
N GLN A 103 4.17 11.53 -0.43
CA GLN A 103 5.35 11.16 0.35
C GLN A 103 5.94 9.80 -0.05
N THR A 104 5.18 8.94 -0.73
CA THR A 104 5.69 7.66 -1.24
C THR A 104 6.78 7.86 -2.29
N GLY A 105 6.76 8.99 -3.00
CA GLY A 105 7.66 9.27 -4.10
C GLY A 105 7.31 8.52 -5.39
N LEU A 106 6.22 7.76 -5.41
CA LEU A 106 5.73 7.07 -6.60
C LEU A 106 5.09 8.09 -7.55
N CYS A 107 5.61 8.17 -8.77
CA CYS A 107 5.13 9.07 -9.80
C CYS A 107 4.74 8.28 -11.04
N LEU A 108 3.62 8.64 -11.65
CA LEU A 108 3.19 8.13 -12.95
C LEU A 108 3.45 9.19 -14.01
N SER A 109 4.16 8.81 -15.08
CA SER A 109 4.30 9.65 -16.28
C SER A 109 3.28 9.18 -17.31
N GLY A 110 2.23 9.97 -17.56
CA GLY A 110 1.11 9.63 -18.45
C GLY A 110 -0.24 9.86 -17.78
N GLY A 111 -1.31 9.70 -18.56
CA GLY A 111 -2.68 9.84 -18.07
C GLY A 111 -3.21 8.59 -17.36
N HIS A 112 -4.51 8.62 -17.02
CA HIS A 112 -5.25 7.50 -16.42
C HIS A 112 -5.33 6.24 -17.29
N ASP A 113 -4.91 6.31 -18.55
CA ASP A 113 -4.90 5.20 -19.51
C ASP A 113 -3.76 4.19 -19.30
N GLY A 114 -2.88 4.43 -18.33
CA GLY A 114 -1.75 3.55 -18.04
C GLY A 114 -0.63 3.55 -19.10
N SER A 115 -0.70 4.44 -20.09
CA SER A 115 0.29 4.53 -21.20
C SER A 115 1.66 5.06 -20.74
N GLY A 116 1.77 5.54 -19.51
CA GLY A 116 2.99 6.10 -18.95
C GLY A 116 3.75 5.13 -18.04
N GLY A 117 5.08 5.29 -17.99
CA GLY A 117 5.93 4.56 -17.07
C GLY A 117 5.74 5.01 -15.61
N SER A 118 5.84 4.09 -14.68
CA SER A 118 5.91 4.40 -13.25
C SER A 118 7.36 4.60 -12.82
N ARG A 119 7.60 5.63 -12.01
CA ARG A 119 8.92 5.92 -11.43
C ARG A 119 8.79 6.20 -9.95
N ILE A 120 9.73 5.72 -9.16
CA ILE A 120 9.79 6.04 -7.74
C ILE A 120 10.99 6.93 -7.41
N ARG A 121 10.75 7.99 -6.63
CA ARG A 121 11.77 8.83 -6.00
C ARG A 121 12.03 8.30 -4.58
N HIS A 122 12.90 7.31 -4.47
CA HIS A 122 13.11 6.54 -3.24
C HIS A 122 13.90 7.26 -2.12
N LEU A 123 14.45 8.44 -2.37
CA LEU A 123 15.29 9.15 -1.39
C LEU A 123 14.57 9.42 -0.06
N ARG A 124 13.28 9.83 -0.13
CA ARG A 124 12.50 10.08 1.08
C ARG A 124 12.20 8.79 1.85
N LEU A 125 11.85 7.71 1.15
CA LEU A 125 11.66 6.40 1.80
C LEU A 125 12.93 5.94 2.50
N ARG A 126 14.10 6.04 1.84
CA ARG A 126 15.38 5.69 2.45
C ARG A 126 15.69 6.53 3.68
N SER A 127 15.43 7.83 3.65
CA SER A 127 15.61 8.71 4.80
C SER A 127 14.73 8.29 5.97
N LEU A 128 13.45 8.01 5.73
CA LEU A 128 12.52 7.59 6.78
C LEU A 128 12.87 6.21 7.37
N LEU A 129 13.36 5.28 6.55
CA LEU A 129 13.83 3.96 7.00
C LEU A 129 15.10 4.02 7.85
N ALA A 130 15.83 5.14 7.86
CA ALA A 130 16.93 5.35 8.78
C ALA A 130 16.45 5.56 10.23
N ASP A 131 15.31 6.24 10.40
CA ASP A 131 14.76 6.64 11.69
C ASP A 131 13.63 5.72 12.19
N HIS A 132 13.01 4.93 11.29
CA HIS A 132 11.88 4.06 11.59
C HIS A 132 12.18 2.61 11.25
N ASP A 133 11.57 1.71 11.99
CA ASP A 133 11.64 0.27 11.73
C ASP A 133 10.62 -0.12 10.64
N VAL A 134 9.48 0.58 10.61
CA VAL A 134 8.41 0.37 9.61
C VAL A 134 7.93 1.70 9.03
N VAL A 135 7.88 1.78 7.72
CA VAL A 135 7.23 2.88 6.99
C VAL A 135 5.99 2.32 6.29
N VAL A 136 4.81 2.84 6.63
CA VAL A 136 3.54 2.39 6.04
C VAL A 136 3.17 3.31 4.89
N ALA A 137 3.09 2.77 3.69
CA ALA A 137 2.77 3.48 2.47
C ALA A 137 1.38 3.08 1.94
N PRO A 138 0.52 4.03 1.52
CA PRO A 138 -0.69 3.70 0.78
C PRO A 138 -0.30 3.08 -0.56
N GLY A 139 -0.95 1.98 -0.93
CA GLY A 139 -0.82 1.35 -2.24
C GLY A 139 -1.75 1.97 -3.27
N PHE A 140 -1.84 1.36 -4.46
CA PHE A 140 -2.83 1.68 -5.50
C PHE A 140 -2.70 3.06 -6.15
N LEU A 141 -2.06 4.03 -5.50
CA LEU A 141 -2.04 5.44 -5.87
C LEU A 141 -0.64 5.94 -6.15
N ALA A 142 -0.55 6.87 -7.09
CA ALA A 142 0.68 7.56 -7.45
C ALA A 142 0.43 9.07 -7.63
N ARG A 143 1.50 9.84 -7.72
CA ARG A 143 1.45 11.25 -8.10
C ARG A 143 1.51 11.35 -9.63
N GLY A 144 0.49 11.95 -10.23
CA GLY A 144 0.40 12.29 -11.63
C GLY A 144 0.93 13.69 -11.96
N ALA A 145 0.60 14.16 -13.16
CA ALA A 145 0.90 15.52 -13.62
C ALA A 145 0.20 16.57 -12.74
N GLY A 146 0.85 17.71 -12.51
CA GLY A 146 0.28 18.79 -11.70
C GLY A 146 0.00 18.42 -10.26
N ASP A 147 0.71 17.44 -9.72
CA ASP A 147 0.52 16.90 -8.37
C ASP A 147 -0.86 16.21 -8.14
N ALA A 148 -1.57 15.85 -9.20
CA ALA A 148 -2.80 15.08 -9.09
C ALA A 148 -2.54 13.72 -8.43
N ILE A 149 -3.50 13.22 -7.67
CA ILE A 149 -3.54 11.82 -7.24
C ILE A 149 -4.13 11.00 -8.39
N VAL A 150 -3.48 9.91 -8.77
CA VAL A 150 -3.95 9.00 -9.82
C VAL A 150 -3.86 7.56 -9.35
N SER A 151 -4.86 6.77 -9.73
CA SER A 151 -4.88 5.33 -9.44
C SER A 151 -4.05 4.55 -10.47
N LEU A 152 -3.46 3.44 -10.00
CA LEU A 152 -2.69 2.51 -10.83
C LEU A 152 -3.56 1.42 -11.49
N GLY A 153 -4.88 1.52 -11.32
CA GLY A 153 -5.82 0.54 -11.82
C GLY A 153 -5.84 -0.78 -11.04
N ARG A 154 -6.49 -1.80 -11.59
CA ARG A 154 -6.69 -3.09 -10.92
C ARG A 154 -5.35 -3.75 -10.56
N GLY A 155 -5.23 -4.22 -9.33
CA GLY A 155 -3.97 -4.78 -8.80
C GLY A 155 -2.93 -3.71 -8.42
N GLY A 156 -3.29 -2.43 -8.42
CA GLY A 156 -2.37 -1.32 -8.21
C GLY A 156 -1.58 -1.35 -6.91
N SER A 157 -2.13 -1.90 -5.81
CA SER A 157 -1.36 -2.02 -4.55
C SER A 157 -0.25 -3.08 -4.64
N ASP A 158 -0.46 -4.18 -5.38
CA ASP A 158 0.57 -5.17 -5.65
C ASP A 158 1.67 -4.55 -6.52
N LEU A 159 1.26 -3.80 -7.56
CA LEU A 159 2.18 -3.05 -8.42
C LEU A 159 2.98 -2.01 -7.64
N THR A 160 2.34 -1.26 -6.73
CA THR A 160 3.03 -0.33 -5.83
C THR A 160 4.14 -1.03 -5.05
N ALA A 161 3.86 -2.20 -4.46
CA ALA A 161 4.84 -2.94 -3.67
C ALA A 161 6.05 -3.38 -4.52
N VAL A 162 5.80 -3.87 -5.73
CA VAL A 162 6.88 -4.28 -6.66
C VAL A 162 7.74 -3.08 -7.08
N ILE A 163 7.12 -1.94 -7.43
CA ILE A 163 7.85 -0.73 -7.83
C ILE A 163 8.69 -0.19 -6.66
N VAL A 164 8.12 -0.17 -5.45
CA VAL A 164 8.83 0.26 -4.24
C VAL A 164 10.00 -0.67 -3.95
N ALA A 165 9.80 -1.99 -4.04
CA ALA A 165 10.85 -2.98 -3.81
C ALA A 165 12.00 -2.82 -4.82
N ALA A 166 11.68 -2.72 -6.10
CA ALA A 166 12.67 -2.51 -7.16
C ALA A 166 13.44 -1.18 -6.98
N GLY A 167 12.73 -0.08 -6.70
CA GLY A 167 13.34 1.24 -6.51
C GLY A 167 14.23 1.36 -5.27
N LEU A 168 13.93 0.62 -4.22
CA LEU A 168 14.75 0.55 -3.01
C LEU A 168 15.90 -0.48 -3.13
N GLY A 169 15.86 -1.38 -4.12
CA GLY A 169 16.73 -2.55 -4.13
C GLY A 169 16.47 -3.41 -2.90
N ALA A 170 15.20 -3.67 -2.60
CA ALA A 170 14.81 -4.42 -1.43
C ALA A 170 15.25 -5.88 -1.53
N ASP A 171 15.65 -6.47 -0.39
CA ASP A 171 16.06 -7.87 -0.32
C ASP A 171 14.88 -8.82 -0.54
N ARG A 172 13.66 -8.36 -0.23
CA ARG A 172 12.42 -9.15 -0.34
C ARG A 172 11.22 -8.26 -0.67
N CYS A 173 10.28 -8.84 -1.44
CA CYS A 173 8.93 -8.30 -1.62
C CYS A 173 7.94 -9.45 -1.36
N GLU A 174 7.14 -9.32 -0.31
CA GLU A 174 6.18 -10.35 0.11
C GLU A 174 4.76 -9.79 0.02
N LEU A 175 3.84 -10.62 -0.46
CA LEU A 175 2.43 -10.26 -0.63
C LEU A 175 1.60 -11.08 0.37
N LEU A 176 1.06 -10.42 1.40
CA LEU A 176 0.11 -11.03 2.33
C LEU A 176 -1.30 -10.96 1.72
N LYS A 177 -1.85 -12.13 1.46
CA LYS A 177 -3.20 -12.31 0.89
C LYS A 177 -3.96 -13.37 1.69
N ASP A 178 -5.25 -13.45 1.45
CA ASP A 178 -6.16 -14.47 1.97
C ASP A 178 -6.14 -15.78 1.16
N VAL A 179 -5.28 -15.87 0.16
CA VAL A 179 -5.06 -17.05 -0.67
C VAL A 179 -3.60 -17.52 -0.57
N PRO A 180 -3.31 -18.84 -0.63
CA PRO A 180 -1.99 -19.39 -0.36
C PRO A 180 -0.96 -19.20 -1.50
N GLY A 181 -1.28 -18.45 -2.58
CA GLY A 181 -0.34 -18.24 -3.68
C GLY A 181 -0.97 -17.60 -4.91
N TYR A 182 -0.25 -17.70 -6.04
CA TYR A 182 -0.76 -17.35 -7.36
C TYR A 182 -1.36 -18.57 -8.02
N PHE A 183 -2.51 -18.38 -8.65
CA PHE A 183 -3.25 -19.41 -9.34
C PHE A 183 -3.42 -19.01 -10.81
N THR A 184 -3.50 -19.99 -11.68
CA THR A 184 -3.77 -19.80 -13.12
C THR A 184 -5.24 -19.50 -13.40
N SER A 185 -6.12 -19.86 -12.45
CA SER A 185 -7.57 -19.60 -12.46
C SER A 185 -8.02 -19.23 -11.04
N ASP A 186 -9.28 -18.81 -10.88
CA ASP A 186 -9.85 -18.54 -9.55
C ASP A 186 -9.97 -19.84 -8.74
N PRO A 187 -9.22 -20.00 -7.61
CA PRO A 187 -9.23 -21.23 -6.83
C PRO A 187 -10.59 -21.54 -6.17
N LYS A 188 -11.54 -20.60 -6.18
CA LYS A 188 -12.92 -20.83 -5.72
C LYS A 188 -13.79 -21.44 -6.81
N GLN A 189 -13.40 -21.28 -8.09
CA GLN A 189 -14.13 -21.79 -9.24
C GLN A 189 -13.49 -23.07 -9.80
N ASP A 190 -12.20 -23.26 -9.60
CA ASP A 190 -11.44 -24.42 -10.08
C ASP A 190 -10.51 -24.92 -8.96
N PRO A 191 -11.05 -25.72 -8.01
CA PRO A 191 -10.28 -26.28 -6.90
C PRO A 191 -9.49 -27.51 -7.38
N THR A 192 -8.36 -27.30 -8.04
CA THR A 192 -7.39 -28.37 -8.37
C THR A 192 -6.32 -28.54 -7.30
#